data_055b1f27679058ce2418d4b8176ce264
#
_entry.id   055b1f27679058ce2418d4b8176ce264
#
_cell.length_a   1.000
_cell.length_b   1.000
_cell.length_c   1.000
_cell.angle_alpha   90.00
_cell.angle_beta   90.00
_cell.angle_gamma   90.00
#
_symmetry.space_group_name_H-M   'P 1'
#
loop_
_entity.id
_entity.type
_entity.pdbx_description
1 polymer ?
#
loop_
_entity_poly.entity_id
_entity_poly.type
_entity_poly.pdbx_seq_one_letter_code
_entity_poly.pdbx_strand_id
1 'polypeptide(L)'
;PYTTLFRSYLQKELNAVMDCTLDTTGVVSYSTRAYLKQFQKKYNLPVTGNVDATTRNFLNVAYKYKKILVKDKSLNVRNKAGTSGSTIIGVLTTGSMPAVLGETWVNGVRWYKILYNGKPGYISGHTKYVKRTFVEVDIVSQTLRFYKNGFLFLDSAITTGKKGSYDTQKGYYEIMFTDTNRYLQPSNAFVKYWMRFNNAKAQGLHDANWRGATENFNYFGGVVYKQNGRAGSKYSGSHGCVNIPPNKMPIIFQNAGLGTPVYVH
;
A
#
# COMPACT_ATOMS: atom_id res chain seq x y z
N PRO A 1 10.06 -16.93 -26.82
CA PRO A 1 11.44 -17.10 -26.39
C PRO A 1 12.00 -15.75 -25.96
N TYR A 2 12.02 -15.52 -24.66
CA TYR A 2 12.55 -14.29 -24.08
C TYR A 2 14.09 -14.33 -24.12
N THR A 3 14.74 -13.23 -24.50
CA THR A 3 16.21 -13.12 -24.53
C THR A 3 16.83 -13.24 -23.12
N THR A 4 18.10 -13.56 -23.03
CA THR A 4 18.85 -13.59 -21.76
C THR A 4 18.75 -12.28 -21.00
N LEU A 5 18.82 -11.15 -21.71
CA LEU A 5 18.67 -9.80 -21.15
C LEU A 5 17.28 -9.61 -20.50
N PHE A 6 16.22 -10.06 -21.16
CA PHE A 6 14.86 -9.98 -20.61
C PHE A 6 14.73 -10.81 -19.32
N ARG A 7 15.31 -12.01 -19.29
CA ARG A 7 15.26 -12.89 -18.11
C ARG A 7 16.08 -12.37 -16.94
N SER A 8 17.23 -11.76 -17.21
CA SER A 8 18.02 -11.10 -16.15
C SER A 8 17.30 -9.89 -15.57
N TYR A 9 16.59 -9.13 -16.41
CA TYR A 9 15.73 -8.02 -15.96
C TYR A 9 14.56 -8.51 -15.10
N LEU A 10 13.92 -9.59 -15.50
CA LEU A 10 12.88 -10.27 -14.71
C LEU A 10 13.39 -10.68 -13.32
N GLN A 11 14.59 -11.25 -13.24
CA GLN A 11 15.19 -11.64 -11.96
C GLN A 11 15.46 -10.43 -11.06
N LYS A 12 15.94 -9.30 -11.62
CA LYS A 12 16.09 -8.04 -10.88
C LYS A 12 14.77 -7.53 -10.32
N GLU A 13 13.70 -7.58 -11.12
CA GLU A 13 12.37 -7.17 -10.68
C GLU A 13 11.82 -8.09 -9.58
N LEU A 14 11.98 -9.41 -9.73
CA LEU A 14 11.60 -10.38 -8.69
C LEU A 14 12.37 -10.14 -7.38
N ASN A 15 13.70 -9.95 -7.46
CA ASN A 15 14.50 -9.62 -6.30
C ASN A 15 13.97 -8.40 -5.55
N ALA A 16 13.64 -7.36 -6.30
CA ALA A 16 13.12 -6.13 -5.72
C ALA A 16 11.71 -6.28 -5.12
N VAL A 17 10.80 -6.96 -5.83
CA VAL A 17 9.37 -7.07 -5.43
C VAL A 17 9.14 -8.14 -4.37
N MET A 18 9.95 -9.23 -4.40
CA MET A 18 9.82 -10.37 -3.47
C MET A 18 10.81 -10.32 -2.31
N ASP A 19 11.69 -9.30 -2.29
CA ASP A 19 12.76 -9.17 -1.30
C ASP A 19 13.65 -10.45 -1.24
N CYS A 20 14.07 -10.91 -2.41
CA CYS A 20 14.89 -12.12 -2.56
C CYS A 20 16.22 -11.82 -3.27
N THR A 21 17.09 -12.81 -3.33
CA THR A 21 18.46 -12.69 -3.87
C THR A 21 18.71 -13.72 -4.98
N LEU A 22 17.95 -13.64 -6.06
CA LEU A 22 18.18 -14.43 -7.26
C LEU A 22 19.41 -13.91 -8.02
N ASP A 23 20.22 -14.81 -8.53
CA ASP A 23 21.26 -14.45 -9.50
C ASP A 23 20.62 -13.91 -10.78
N THR A 24 21.12 -12.77 -11.25
CA THR A 24 20.56 -12.08 -12.41
C THR A 24 21.23 -12.48 -13.72
N THR A 25 21.46 -13.77 -13.89
CA THR A 25 22.19 -14.38 -15.02
C THR A 25 21.36 -14.48 -16.31
N GLY A 26 20.05 -14.31 -16.20
CA GLY A 26 19.11 -14.57 -17.30
C GLY A 26 18.80 -16.05 -17.51
N VAL A 27 19.28 -16.93 -16.63
CA VAL A 27 18.89 -18.35 -16.57
C VAL A 27 17.72 -18.52 -15.63
N VAL A 28 16.60 -19.02 -16.13
CA VAL A 28 15.41 -19.29 -15.30
C VAL A 28 15.63 -20.59 -14.53
N SER A 29 16.27 -20.47 -13.37
CA SER A 29 16.56 -21.57 -12.45
C SER A 29 15.31 -22.08 -11.73
N TYR A 30 15.46 -23.18 -10.99
CA TYR A 30 14.42 -23.67 -10.07
C TYR A 30 14.02 -22.58 -9.06
N SER A 31 14.97 -21.86 -8.48
CA SER A 31 14.72 -20.76 -7.55
C SER A 31 13.93 -19.63 -8.21
N THR A 32 14.25 -19.25 -9.45
CA THR A 32 13.49 -18.24 -10.20
C THR A 32 12.03 -18.68 -10.36
N ARG A 33 11.77 -19.94 -10.71
CA ARG A 33 10.40 -20.46 -10.85
C ARG A 33 9.67 -20.52 -9.51
N ALA A 34 10.35 -20.87 -8.43
CA ALA A 34 9.78 -20.88 -7.09
C ALA A 34 9.33 -19.49 -6.66
N TYR A 35 10.15 -18.46 -6.86
CA TYR A 35 9.76 -17.07 -6.58
C TYR A 35 8.68 -16.55 -7.51
N LEU A 36 8.65 -16.96 -8.78
CA LEU A 36 7.53 -16.66 -9.67
C LEU A 36 6.22 -17.25 -9.15
N LYS A 37 6.21 -18.50 -8.70
CA LYS A 37 5.01 -19.12 -8.09
C LYS A 37 4.58 -18.38 -6.82
N GLN A 38 5.52 -17.98 -5.97
CA GLN A 38 5.22 -17.18 -4.79
C GLN A 38 4.65 -15.80 -5.17
N PHE A 39 5.22 -15.14 -6.18
CA PHE A 39 4.72 -13.89 -6.73
C PHE A 39 3.29 -14.06 -7.26
N GLN A 40 3.05 -15.05 -8.08
CA GLN A 40 1.74 -15.35 -8.64
C GLN A 40 0.71 -15.62 -7.54
N LYS A 41 1.04 -16.42 -6.53
CA LYS A 41 0.19 -16.66 -5.36
C LYS A 41 -0.11 -15.37 -4.60
N LYS A 42 0.91 -14.53 -4.36
CA LYS A 42 0.79 -13.25 -3.66
C LYS A 42 -0.19 -12.29 -4.33
N TYR A 43 -0.22 -12.28 -5.67
CA TYR A 43 -1.08 -11.41 -6.46
C TYR A 43 -2.33 -12.10 -7.02
N ASN A 44 -2.66 -13.28 -6.50
CA ASN A 44 -3.82 -14.09 -6.91
C ASN A 44 -3.88 -14.39 -8.42
N LEU A 45 -2.71 -14.67 -9.00
CA LEU A 45 -2.55 -15.06 -10.40
C LEU A 45 -2.49 -16.58 -10.53
N PRO A 46 -2.71 -17.16 -11.72
CA PRO A 46 -2.47 -18.59 -11.96
C PRO A 46 -1.04 -18.98 -11.59
N VAL A 47 -0.89 -19.95 -10.67
CA VAL A 47 0.41 -20.33 -10.07
C VAL A 47 1.12 -21.34 -10.98
N THR A 48 1.66 -20.85 -12.09
CA THR A 48 2.34 -21.67 -13.11
C THR A 48 3.86 -21.74 -12.95
N GLY A 49 4.46 -20.71 -12.34
CA GLY A 49 5.91 -20.50 -12.33
C GLY A 49 6.47 -20.03 -13.67
N ASN A 50 5.60 -19.69 -14.63
CA ASN A 50 5.95 -19.10 -15.91
C ASN A 50 5.57 -17.62 -15.97
N VAL A 51 6.21 -16.87 -16.87
CA VAL A 51 5.92 -15.46 -17.11
C VAL A 51 5.01 -15.34 -18.31
N ASP A 52 3.71 -15.36 -18.07
CA ASP A 52 2.70 -14.96 -19.05
C ASP A 52 2.53 -13.42 -19.07
N ALA A 53 1.74 -12.90 -20.00
CA ALA A 53 1.49 -11.48 -20.16
C ALA A 53 0.91 -10.85 -18.89
N THR A 54 0.03 -11.55 -18.18
CA THR A 54 -0.60 -11.11 -16.94
C THR A 54 0.42 -11.01 -15.82
N THR A 55 1.20 -12.08 -15.59
CA THR A 55 2.30 -12.10 -14.61
C THR A 55 3.30 -10.98 -14.89
N ARG A 56 3.64 -10.77 -16.17
CA ARG A 56 4.57 -9.71 -16.57
C ARG A 56 4.03 -8.31 -16.28
N ASN A 57 2.76 -8.06 -16.59
CA ASN A 57 2.12 -6.79 -16.29
C ASN A 57 2.11 -6.50 -14.79
N PHE A 58 1.70 -7.48 -13.97
CA PHE A 58 1.69 -7.32 -12.51
C PHE A 58 3.09 -7.07 -11.94
N LEU A 59 4.11 -7.76 -12.45
CA LEU A 59 5.49 -7.56 -12.00
C LEU A 59 6.00 -6.18 -12.38
N ASN A 60 5.75 -5.72 -13.60
CA ASN A 60 6.08 -4.37 -14.05
C ASN A 60 5.41 -3.30 -13.18
N VAL A 61 4.12 -3.46 -12.89
CA VAL A 61 3.37 -2.53 -12.04
C VAL A 61 3.95 -2.51 -10.63
N ALA A 62 4.17 -3.68 -10.02
CA ALA A 62 4.72 -3.79 -8.68
C ALA A 62 6.13 -3.17 -8.59
N TYR A 63 6.99 -3.40 -9.58
CA TYR A 63 8.34 -2.84 -9.63
C TYR A 63 8.36 -1.33 -9.87
N LYS A 64 7.52 -0.85 -10.79
CA LYS A 64 7.45 0.56 -11.21
C LYS A 64 6.88 1.48 -10.14
N TYR A 65 6.00 0.96 -9.28
CA TYR A 65 5.34 1.73 -8.22
C TYR A 65 5.98 1.57 -6.84
N LYS A 66 7.30 1.32 -6.77
CA LYS A 66 8.00 1.41 -5.48
C LYS A 66 7.85 2.81 -4.92
N LYS A 67 7.21 2.91 -3.77
CA LYS A 67 6.97 4.17 -3.05
C LYS A 67 7.44 4.08 -1.61
N ILE A 68 7.71 5.21 -1.02
CA ILE A 68 7.94 5.38 0.41
C ILE A 68 7.01 6.46 0.93
N LEU A 69 6.56 6.32 2.17
CA LEU A 69 5.75 7.31 2.85
C LEU A 69 6.65 8.15 3.76
N VAL A 70 6.63 9.46 3.59
CA VAL A 70 7.32 10.39 4.49
C VAL A 70 6.49 10.55 5.76
N LYS A 71 7.13 10.27 6.91
CA LYS A 71 6.55 10.46 8.26
C LYS A 71 6.93 11.82 8.84
N ASP A 72 8.11 12.32 8.51
CA ASP A 72 8.64 13.58 9.04
C ASP A 72 7.85 14.77 8.53
N LYS A 73 7.73 15.79 9.38
CA LYS A 73 7.11 17.07 9.01
C LYS A 73 7.96 17.87 8.03
N SER A 74 9.28 17.63 7.99
CA SER A 74 10.24 18.39 7.18
C SER A 74 11.45 17.53 6.82
N LEU A 75 11.36 16.76 5.74
CA LEU A 75 12.44 15.92 5.24
C LEU A 75 13.16 16.60 4.08
N ASN A 76 14.44 16.95 4.27
CA ASN A 76 15.24 17.59 3.25
C ASN A 76 15.45 16.69 2.02
N VAL A 77 15.23 17.26 0.84
CA VAL A 77 15.65 16.71 -0.44
C VAL A 77 16.97 17.32 -0.85
N ARG A 78 17.94 16.49 -1.22
CA ARG A 78 19.30 16.93 -1.56
C ARG A 78 19.67 16.59 -3.00
N ASN A 79 20.63 17.33 -3.56
CA ASN A 79 21.11 17.11 -4.93
C ASN A 79 21.95 15.83 -5.08
N LYS A 80 22.52 15.31 -3.99
CA LYS A 80 23.23 14.01 -3.94
C LYS A 80 23.00 13.30 -2.60
N ALA A 81 23.26 12.00 -2.55
CA ALA A 81 23.18 11.22 -1.32
C ALA A 81 24.24 11.64 -0.30
N GLY A 82 23.89 11.66 0.98
CA GLY A 82 24.73 12.11 2.07
C GLY A 82 24.46 13.56 2.46
N THR A 83 25.01 13.96 3.60
CA THR A 83 24.93 15.34 4.11
C THR A 83 26.15 16.15 3.75
N SER A 84 27.35 15.51 3.70
CA SER A 84 28.60 16.17 3.37
C SER A 84 28.67 16.56 1.90
N GLY A 85 28.98 17.84 1.64
CA GLY A 85 29.11 18.39 0.30
C GLY A 85 27.86 18.28 -0.57
N SER A 86 26.68 18.08 0.00
CA SER A 86 25.40 18.11 -0.69
C SER A 86 24.61 19.36 -0.30
N THR A 87 23.81 19.86 -1.23
CA THR A 87 22.93 21.02 -1.01
C THR A 87 21.47 20.56 -0.90
N ILE A 88 20.69 21.27 -0.09
CA ILE A 88 19.25 21.08 0.00
C ILE A 88 18.62 21.74 -1.22
N ILE A 89 17.82 21.00 -1.98
CA ILE A 89 17.09 21.46 -3.15
C ILE A 89 15.58 21.52 -2.95
N GLY A 90 15.11 21.12 -1.76
CA GLY A 90 13.71 21.17 -1.37
C GLY A 90 13.42 20.37 -0.11
N VAL A 91 12.14 20.28 0.21
CA VAL A 91 11.63 19.61 1.42
C VAL A 91 10.40 18.77 1.06
N LEU A 92 10.29 17.59 1.64
CA LEU A 92 9.07 16.79 1.67
C LEU A 92 8.44 16.84 3.06
N THR A 93 7.12 16.80 3.11
CA THR A 93 6.35 16.83 4.35
C THR A 93 5.66 15.49 4.60
N THR A 94 5.13 15.32 5.80
CA THR A 94 4.34 14.14 6.18
C THR A 94 3.26 13.83 5.13
N GLY A 95 3.20 12.58 4.72
CA GLY A 95 2.25 12.11 3.70
C GLY A 95 2.79 12.17 2.27
N SER A 96 3.92 12.82 2.02
CA SER A 96 4.56 12.74 0.70
C SER A 96 4.92 11.29 0.37
N MET A 97 4.60 10.86 -0.86
CA MET A 97 4.85 9.49 -1.35
C MET A 97 5.66 9.51 -2.65
N PRO A 98 6.93 9.95 -2.62
CA PRO A 98 7.74 10.01 -3.82
C PRO A 98 8.00 8.62 -4.41
N ALA A 99 8.08 8.55 -5.74
CA ALA A 99 8.55 7.38 -6.46
C ALA A 99 10.06 7.19 -6.23
N VAL A 100 10.46 5.98 -5.86
CA VAL A 100 11.86 5.62 -5.64
C VAL A 100 12.48 5.16 -6.95
N LEU A 101 13.48 5.90 -7.41
CA LEU A 101 14.25 5.60 -8.63
C LEU A 101 15.46 4.69 -8.36
N GLY A 102 15.92 4.63 -7.10
CA GLY A 102 17.06 3.82 -6.68
C GLY A 102 17.41 4.04 -5.22
N GLU A 103 18.34 3.23 -4.75
CA GLU A 103 18.85 3.26 -3.37
C GLU A 103 20.38 3.27 -3.39
N THR A 104 20.97 3.96 -2.44
CA THR A 104 22.43 3.94 -2.19
C THR A 104 22.71 4.08 -0.70
N TRP A 105 23.94 3.76 -0.29
CA TRP A 105 24.38 3.85 1.09
C TRP A 105 25.54 4.84 1.19
N VAL A 106 25.44 5.74 2.16
CA VAL A 106 26.51 6.70 2.49
C VAL A 106 26.72 6.67 3.99
N ASN A 107 27.91 6.31 4.41
CA ASN A 107 28.30 6.18 5.83
C ASN A 107 27.30 5.35 6.66
N GLY A 108 26.92 4.16 6.15
CA GLY A 108 25.99 3.25 6.81
C GLY A 108 24.52 3.70 6.79
N VAL A 109 24.21 4.86 6.21
CA VAL A 109 22.84 5.36 6.08
C VAL A 109 22.31 5.11 4.67
N ARG A 110 21.12 4.51 4.58
CA ARG A 110 20.39 4.36 3.30
C ARG A 110 19.90 5.71 2.82
N TRP A 111 20.04 5.94 1.52
CA TRP A 111 19.51 7.10 0.81
C TRP A 111 18.66 6.64 -0.35
N TYR A 112 17.49 7.27 -0.53
CA TYR A 112 16.63 7.03 -1.68
C TYR A 112 16.86 8.10 -2.73
N LYS A 113 17.13 7.67 -3.97
CA LYS A 113 17.01 8.50 -5.15
C LYS A 113 15.54 8.56 -5.52
N ILE A 114 14.97 9.75 -5.58
CA ILE A 114 13.56 10.01 -5.86
C ILE A 114 13.39 10.94 -7.05
N LEU A 115 12.19 10.98 -7.63
CA LEU A 115 11.80 12.02 -8.56
C LEU A 115 11.25 13.20 -7.76
N TYR A 116 11.91 14.35 -7.82
CA TYR A 116 11.51 15.59 -7.15
C TYR A 116 11.42 16.73 -8.16
N ASN A 117 10.21 17.28 -8.38
CA ASN A 117 9.95 18.34 -9.38
C ASN A 117 10.55 18.02 -10.77
N GLY A 118 10.36 16.78 -11.25
CA GLY A 118 10.86 16.33 -12.54
C GLY A 118 12.36 16.03 -12.61
N LYS A 119 13.10 16.18 -11.50
CA LYS A 119 14.54 15.93 -11.43
C LYS A 119 14.89 14.91 -10.35
N PRO A 120 16.03 14.21 -10.45
CA PRO A 120 16.51 13.36 -9.36
C PRO A 120 16.84 14.18 -8.12
N GLY A 121 16.32 13.73 -6.98
CA GLY A 121 16.68 14.21 -5.65
C GLY A 121 17.02 13.05 -4.72
N TYR A 122 17.60 13.32 -3.58
CA TYR A 122 17.98 12.30 -2.60
C TYR A 122 17.44 12.64 -1.23
N ILE A 123 16.85 11.65 -0.56
CA ILE A 123 16.34 11.78 0.81
C ILE A 123 16.91 10.68 1.69
N SER A 124 17.04 10.97 2.99
CA SER A 124 17.45 9.97 3.97
C SER A 124 16.42 8.84 4.07
N GLY A 125 16.89 7.60 3.99
CA GLY A 125 16.08 6.39 4.16
C GLY A 125 15.94 5.93 5.62
N HIS A 126 16.31 6.77 6.59
CA HIS A 126 16.18 6.43 8.00
C HIS A 126 14.70 6.22 8.40
N THR A 127 14.43 5.14 9.14
CA THR A 127 13.07 4.70 9.48
C THR A 127 12.24 5.68 10.32
N LYS A 128 12.90 6.63 11.00
CA LYS A 128 12.20 7.71 11.70
C LYS A 128 11.60 8.74 10.75
N TYR A 129 12.15 8.89 9.53
CA TYR A 129 11.70 9.87 8.54
C TYR A 129 10.77 9.28 7.49
N VAL A 130 10.99 8.01 7.10
CA VAL A 130 10.26 7.36 6.02
C VAL A 130 9.83 5.94 6.39
N LYS A 131 8.72 5.53 5.81
CA LYS A 131 8.18 4.17 5.96
C LYS A 131 8.08 3.49 4.59
N ARG A 132 8.45 2.22 4.55
CA ARG A 132 8.39 1.38 3.34
C ARG A 132 7.16 0.46 3.33
N THR A 133 6.63 0.14 4.51
CA THR A 133 5.38 -0.63 4.69
C THR A 133 4.35 0.32 5.25
N PHE A 134 3.24 0.51 4.52
CA PHE A 134 2.17 1.42 4.90
C PHE A 134 0.90 1.17 4.09
N VAL A 135 -0.23 1.65 4.60
CA VAL A 135 -1.52 1.68 3.92
C VAL A 135 -1.80 3.11 3.45
N GLU A 136 -2.08 3.28 2.18
CA GLU A 136 -2.60 4.50 1.57
C GLU A 136 -4.12 4.37 1.43
N VAL A 137 -4.86 5.35 1.90
CA VAL A 137 -6.31 5.48 1.70
C VAL A 137 -6.58 6.76 0.93
N ASP A 138 -6.91 6.63 -0.34
CA ASP A 138 -7.30 7.73 -1.21
C ASP A 138 -8.83 7.87 -1.18
N ILE A 139 -9.32 8.92 -0.49
CA ILE A 139 -10.75 9.17 -0.34
C ILE A 139 -11.37 9.60 -1.66
N VAL A 140 -10.62 10.29 -2.51
CA VAL A 140 -11.17 10.82 -3.78
C VAL A 140 -11.41 9.70 -4.78
N SER A 141 -10.42 8.82 -4.96
CA SER A 141 -10.54 7.67 -5.86
C SER A 141 -11.23 6.47 -5.23
N GLN A 142 -11.54 6.51 -3.92
CA GLN A 142 -12.06 5.38 -3.15
C GLN A 142 -11.23 4.11 -3.33
N THR A 143 -9.91 4.28 -3.19
CA THR A 143 -8.94 3.20 -3.36
C THR A 143 -8.05 3.09 -2.12
N LEU A 144 -7.80 1.87 -1.69
CA LEU A 144 -6.76 1.54 -0.73
C LEU A 144 -5.61 0.87 -1.45
N ARG A 145 -4.39 1.31 -1.15
CA ARG A 145 -3.16 0.65 -1.58
C ARG A 145 -2.32 0.28 -0.37
N PHE A 146 -1.97 -0.97 -0.28
CA PHE A 146 -1.05 -1.47 0.74
C PHE A 146 0.32 -1.69 0.13
N TYR A 147 1.31 -0.98 0.65
CA TYR A 147 2.71 -1.11 0.25
C TYR A 147 3.47 -1.93 1.30
N LYS A 148 4.25 -2.90 0.86
CA LYS A 148 5.14 -3.69 1.70
C LYS A 148 6.57 -3.59 1.14
N ASN A 149 7.51 -3.16 1.97
CA ASN A 149 8.90 -2.89 1.56
C ASN A 149 9.03 -1.89 0.38
N GLY A 150 8.08 -0.97 0.25
CA GLY A 150 8.02 0.03 -0.81
C GLY A 150 7.29 -0.44 -2.08
N PHE A 151 6.96 -1.73 -2.19
CA PHE A 151 6.25 -2.25 -3.35
C PHE A 151 4.75 -2.30 -3.10
N LEU A 152 3.98 -2.02 -4.15
CA LEU A 152 2.53 -2.21 -4.11
C LEU A 152 2.23 -3.69 -3.89
N PHE A 153 1.73 -4.01 -2.70
CA PHE A 153 1.44 -5.37 -2.28
C PHE A 153 0.01 -5.77 -2.61
N LEU A 154 -0.93 -4.83 -2.42
CA LEU A 154 -2.34 -4.99 -2.69
C LEU A 154 -2.94 -3.64 -3.02
N ASP A 155 -3.84 -3.60 -3.98
CA ASP A 155 -4.78 -2.51 -4.18
C ASP A 155 -6.23 -3.03 -4.09
N SER A 156 -7.14 -2.16 -3.71
CA SER A 156 -8.54 -2.49 -3.52
C SER A 156 -9.41 -1.27 -3.68
N ALA A 157 -10.55 -1.44 -4.33
CA ALA A 157 -11.67 -0.54 -4.14
C ALA A 157 -12.11 -0.58 -2.67
N ILE A 158 -12.49 0.57 -2.12
CA ILE A 158 -12.95 0.72 -0.75
C ILE A 158 -14.20 1.62 -0.69
N THR A 159 -14.82 1.68 0.47
CA THR A 159 -15.79 2.71 0.78
C THR A 159 -15.40 3.41 2.06
N THR A 160 -15.17 4.71 1.97
CA THR A 160 -14.91 5.58 3.12
C THR A 160 -16.19 6.17 3.71
N GLY A 161 -16.06 7.02 4.70
CA GLY A 161 -17.18 7.68 5.37
C GLY A 161 -18.05 8.51 4.43
N LYS A 162 -19.35 8.59 4.74
CA LYS A 162 -20.29 9.46 4.04
C LYS A 162 -19.83 10.92 4.13
N LYS A 163 -19.59 11.51 2.97
CA LYS A 163 -19.09 12.89 2.85
C LYS A 163 -19.99 13.89 3.59
N GLY A 164 -19.37 14.73 4.39
CA GLY A 164 -20.01 15.82 5.13
C GLY A 164 -20.76 15.42 6.40
N SER A 165 -21.03 14.10 6.61
CA SER A 165 -21.74 13.62 7.81
C SER A 165 -20.87 12.69 8.67
N TYR A 166 -20.08 11.85 8.01
CA TYR A 166 -19.26 10.82 8.65
C TYR A 166 -17.91 10.71 7.95
N ASP A 167 -17.25 11.83 7.67
CA ASP A 167 -16.01 11.82 6.93
C ASP A 167 -14.94 10.92 7.57
N THR A 168 -14.28 10.09 6.76
CA THR A 168 -13.03 9.49 7.15
C THR A 168 -11.99 10.60 7.27
N GLN A 169 -11.40 10.74 8.46
CA GLN A 169 -10.51 11.86 8.73
C GLN A 169 -9.19 11.71 8.00
N LYS A 170 -8.82 12.74 7.25
CA LYS A 170 -7.51 12.83 6.58
C LYS A 170 -6.38 12.96 7.59
N GLY A 171 -5.23 12.38 7.28
CA GLY A 171 -4.05 12.51 8.14
C GLY A 171 -3.14 11.29 8.08
N TYR A 172 -2.08 11.39 8.84
CA TYR A 172 -1.14 10.30 9.09
C TYR A 172 -1.49 9.63 10.42
N TYR A 173 -1.74 8.35 10.38
CA TYR A 173 -2.08 7.51 11.52
C TYR A 173 -1.16 6.28 11.56
N GLU A 174 -1.25 5.52 12.64
CA GLU A 174 -0.65 4.19 12.75
C GLU A 174 -1.72 3.23 13.28
N ILE A 175 -1.68 1.97 12.85
CA ILE A 175 -2.57 0.93 13.40
C ILE A 175 -2.21 0.74 14.88
N MET A 176 -3.17 1.02 15.75
CA MET A 176 -2.97 1.02 17.20
C MET A 176 -3.66 -0.13 17.92
N PHE A 177 -4.60 -0.79 17.24
CA PHE A 177 -5.35 -1.90 17.82
C PHE A 177 -5.88 -2.79 16.70
N THR A 178 -5.85 -4.11 16.90
CA THR A 178 -6.42 -5.10 15.98
C THR A 178 -7.30 -6.07 16.76
N ASP A 179 -8.36 -6.53 16.10
CA ASP A 179 -9.32 -7.46 16.70
C ASP A 179 -9.98 -8.31 15.61
N THR A 180 -10.60 -9.41 16.01
CA THR A 180 -11.35 -10.29 15.12
C THR A 180 -12.74 -10.57 15.69
N ASN A 181 -13.70 -10.86 14.79
CA ASN A 181 -15.07 -11.24 15.16
C ASN A 181 -15.74 -10.20 16.10
N ARG A 182 -15.77 -8.96 15.65
CA ARG A 182 -16.19 -7.82 16.46
C ARG A 182 -17.51 -7.22 15.97
N TYR A 183 -18.36 -6.81 16.91
CA TYR A 183 -19.48 -5.90 16.65
C TYR A 183 -19.05 -4.44 16.80
N LEU A 184 -19.33 -3.63 15.79
CA LEU A 184 -19.03 -2.20 15.76
C LEU A 184 -20.28 -1.40 16.18
N GLN A 185 -20.22 -0.73 17.32
CA GLN A 185 -21.25 0.20 17.77
C GLN A 185 -20.99 1.60 17.21
N PRO A 186 -22.02 2.40 16.89
CA PRO A 186 -23.46 2.10 17.03
C PRO A 186 -24.08 1.40 15.81
N SER A 187 -23.31 1.08 14.76
CA SER A 187 -23.82 0.49 13.51
C SER A 187 -24.31 -0.95 13.67
N ASN A 188 -23.98 -1.61 14.77
CA ASN A 188 -24.23 -3.03 15.04
C ASN A 188 -23.78 -3.92 13.88
N ALA A 189 -22.67 -3.55 13.22
CA ALA A 189 -22.09 -4.30 12.12
C ALA A 189 -21.10 -5.32 12.63
N PHE A 190 -21.30 -6.58 12.28
CA PHE A 190 -20.32 -7.63 12.55
C PHE A 190 -19.21 -7.62 11.50
N VAL A 191 -17.95 -7.60 11.96
CA VAL A 191 -16.76 -7.65 11.12
C VAL A 191 -15.84 -8.79 11.57
N LYS A 192 -15.25 -9.48 10.60
CA LYS A 192 -14.28 -10.56 10.90
C LYS A 192 -12.92 -10.01 11.28
N TYR A 193 -12.54 -8.87 10.73
CA TYR A 193 -11.22 -8.24 10.92
C TYR A 193 -11.40 -6.75 11.17
N TRP A 194 -10.79 -6.26 12.23
CA TRP A 194 -10.81 -4.87 12.65
C TRP A 194 -9.40 -4.36 12.91
N MET A 195 -9.04 -3.21 12.35
CA MET A 195 -7.76 -2.54 12.57
C MET A 195 -8.00 -1.05 12.81
N ARG A 196 -7.94 -0.61 14.07
CA ARG A 196 -8.15 0.80 14.44
C ARG A 196 -6.94 1.62 14.12
N PHE A 197 -7.11 2.75 13.41
CA PHE A 197 -6.05 3.71 13.13
C PHE A 197 -6.32 5.12 13.71
N ASN A 198 -7.57 5.51 13.91
CA ASN A 198 -7.94 6.81 14.50
C ASN A 198 -8.76 6.60 15.76
N ASN A 199 -8.16 6.88 16.93
CA ASN A 199 -8.82 6.68 18.22
C ASN A 199 -9.87 7.76 18.52
N ALA A 200 -9.56 9.03 18.18
CA ALA A 200 -10.44 10.16 18.48
C ALA A 200 -11.81 10.06 17.79
N LYS A 201 -11.86 9.41 16.61
CA LYS A 201 -13.10 9.19 15.85
C LYS A 201 -13.50 7.72 15.77
N ALA A 202 -12.81 6.84 16.48
CA ALA A 202 -13.02 5.38 16.47
C ALA A 202 -13.02 4.78 15.04
N GLN A 203 -12.22 5.32 14.12
CA GLN A 203 -12.14 4.88 12.73
C GLN A 203 -11.11 3.77 12.55
N GLY A 204 -11.42 2.82 11.69
CA GLY A 204 -10.56 1.68 11.40
C GLY A 204 -10.77 1.14 9.98
N LEU A 205 -9.90 0.19 9.63
CA LEU A 205 -10.01 -0.65 8.44
C LEU A 205 -10.77 -1.92 8.85
N HIS A 206 -11.74 -2.35 8.05
CA HIS A 206 -12.46 -3.61 8.31
C HIS A 206 -13.13 -4.16 7.06
N ASP A 207 -13.43 -5.46 7.06
CA ASP A 207 -14.25 -6.09 6.05
C ASP A 207 -15.70 -5.60 6.15
N ALA A 208 -16.39 -5.60 5.00
CA ALA A 208 -17.78 -5.18 4.90
C ALA A 208 -18.57 -6.16 4.04
N ASN A 209 -18.86 -7.35 4.60
CA ASN A 209 -19.58 -8.42 3.92
C ASN A 209 -20.99 -8.04 3.47
N TRP A 210 -21.63 -7.08 4.14
CA TRP A 210 -22.98 -6.57 3.79
C TRP A 210 -23.02 -5.77 2.49
N ARG A 211 -21.86 -5.38 1.93
CA ARG A 211 -21.80 -4.70 0.63
C ARG A 211 -21.81 -5.68 -0.54
N GLY A 212 -21.55 -6.98 -0.28
CA GLY A 212 -21.54 -8.00 -1.31
C GLY A 212 -20.32 -7.91 -2.24
N ALA A 213 -20.57 -7.76 -3.53
CA ALA A 213 -19.54 -7.79 -4.55
C ALA A 213 -18.63 -6.54 -4.54
N THR A 214 -17.45 -6.67 -5.16
CA THR A 214 -16.41 -5.63 -5.17
C THR A 214 -16.87 -4.32 -5.84
N GLU A 215 -17.78 -4.39 -6.80
CA GLU A 215 -18.37 -3.22 -7.49
C GLU A 215 -19.25 -2.36 -6.58
N ASN A 216 -19.66 -2.84 -5.43
CA ASN A 216 -20.41 -2.08 -4.43
C ASN A 216 -19.50 -1.24 -3.52
N PHE A 217 -18.20 -1.27 -3.73
CA PHE A 217 -17.25 -0.36 -3.14
C PHE A 217 -16.99 0.83 -4.08
N ASN A 218 -16.15 1.77 -3.74
CA ASN A 218 -15.96 3.06 -4.43
C ASN A 218 -17.04 4.11 -4.16
N TYR A 219 -17.67 4.04 -2.98
CA TYR A 219 -18.72 4.98 -2.61
C TYR A 219 -18.42 5.72 -1.31
N PHE A 220 -18.51 7.03 -1.34
CA PHE A 220 -18.36 7.88 -0.15
C PHE A 220 -19.45 8.95 -0.01
N GLY A 221 -20.36 9.02 -0.96
CA GLY A 221 -21.53 9.93 -0.92
C GLY A 221 -22.81 9.25 -0.46
N GLY A 222 -23.93 9.93 -0.57
CA GLY A 222 -25.26 9.39 -0.32
C GLY A 222 -25.58 9.12 1.15
N VAL A 223 -26.51 8.21 1.40
CA VAL A 223 -26.91 7.80 2.75
C VAL A 223 -25.94 6.74 3.31
N VAL A 224 -25.84 6.65 4.63
CA VAL A 224 -25.05 5.61 5.27
C VAL A 224 -25.68 4.24 5.04
N TYR A 225 -24.88 3.25 4.63
CA TYR A 225 -25.36 1.89 4.45
C TYR A 225 -25.82 1.27 5.78
N LYS A 226 -27.01 0.68 5.78
CA LYS A 226 -27.54 -0.06 6.94
C LYS A 226 -27.52 -1.56 6.62
N GLN A 227 -26.94 -2.34 7.52
CA GLN A 227 -26.64 -3.75 7.32
C GLN A 227 -27.86 -4.63 7.01
N ASN A 228 -29.04 -4.33 7.55
CA ASN A 228 -30.20 -5.23 7.48
C ASN A 228 -31.08 -5.00 6.24
N GLY A 229 -30.51 -4.50 5.15
CA GLY A 229 -31.25 -4.31 3.88
C GLY A 229 -32.39 -3.28 3.95
N ARG A 230 -32.66 -2.72 5.13
CA ARG A 230 -33.67 -1.70 5.32
C ARG A 230 -33.05 -0.32 5.21
N ALA A 231 -33.46 0.43 4.20
CA ALA A 231 -33.21 1.86 4.01
C ALA A 231 -31.75 2.30 3.81
N GLY A 232 -30.85 1.46 3.32
CA GLY A 232 -29.53 1.88 2.87
C GLY A 232 -29.31 1.51 1.42
N SER A 233 -28.81 2.43 0.61
CA SER A 233 -28.30 2.08 -0.71
C SER A 233 -26.98 1.30 -0.54
N LYS A 234 -26.78 0.25 -1.33
CA LYS A 234 -25.46 -0.40 -1.47
C LYS A 234 -24.37 0.59 -1.92
N TYR A 235 -24.77 1.72 -2.43
CA TYR A 235 -23.96 2.84 -2.89
C TYR A 235 -23.83 3.97 -1.86
N SER A 236 -23.83 3.67 -0.58
CA SER A 236 -23.69 4.69 0.47
C SER A 236 -22.31 4.65 1.14
N GLY A 237 -21.88 5.78 1.69
CA GLY A 237 -20.69 5.87 2.54
C GLY A 237 -20.83 5.07 3.85
N SER A 238 -19.73 4.91 4.56
CA SER A 238 -19.69 4.33 5.91
C SER A 238 -19.94 5.40 7.00
N HIS A 239 -19.87 4.98 8.26
CA HIS A 239 -19.86 5.90 9.41
C HIS A 239 -18.45 6.44 9.73
N GLY A 240 -17.55 6.50 8.74
CA GLY A 240 -16.20 7.03 8.89
C GLY A 240 -15.08 5.98 8.82
N CYS A 241 -15.42 4.71 8.99
CA CYS A 241 -14.47 3.62 8.77
C CYS A 241 -14.20 3.38 7.30
N VAL A 242 -13.08 2.74 7.00
CA VAL A 242 -12.73 2.29 5.66
C VAL A 242 -13.23 0.85 5.48
N ASN A 243 -14.29 0.71 4.70
CA ASN A 243 -14.88 -0.57 4.35
C ASN A 243 -14.10 -1.22 3.21
N ILE A 244 -13.64 -2.43 3.41
CA ILE A 244 -12.78 -3.18 2.50
C ILE A 244 -13.49 -4.46 2.07
N PRO A 245 -13.37 -4.90 0.81
CA PRO A 245 -13.92 -6.17 0.35
C PRO A 245 -13.49 -7.35 1.23
N PRO A 246 -14.39 -8.29 1.57
CA PRO A 246 -14.11 -9.40 2.48
C PRO A 246 -12.97 -10.32 2.04
N ASN A 247 -12.68 -10.41 0.74
CA ASN A 247 -11.57 -11.18 0.19
C ASN A 247 -10.22 -10.44 0.23
N LYS A 248 -10.21 -9.12 0.47
CA LYS A 248 -9.01 -8.29 0.55
C LYS A 248 -8.57 -8.02 1.99
N MET A 249 -9.52 -7.83 2.90
CA MET A 249 -9.24 -7.48 4.29
C MET A 249 -8.34 -8.50 5.02
N PRO A 250 -8.52 -9.84 4.88
CA PRO A 250 -7.64 -10.81 5.53
C PRO A 250 -6.17 -10.65 5.12
N ILE A 251 -5.93 -10.29 3.86
CA ILE A 251 -4.56 -10.10 3.33
C ILE A 251 -3.90 -8.90 4.01
N ILE A 252 -4.65 -7.80 4.19
CA ILE A 252 -4.15 -6.62 4.89
C ILE A 252 -3.91 -6.95 6.36
N PHE A 253 -4.88 -7.58 7.02
CA PHE A 253 -4.82 -7.95 8.43
C PHE A 253 -3.59 -8.82 8.77
N GLN A 254 -3.28 -9.79 7.92
CA GLN A 254 -2.13 -10.68 8.10
C GLN A 254 -0.77 -10.03 7.84
N ASN A 255 -0.72 -8.93 7.10
CA ASN A 255 0.52 -8.31 6.64
C ASN A 255 0.78 -6.91 7.18
N ALA A 256 -0.22 -6.24 7.73
CA ALA A 256 -0.13 -4.91 8.34
C ALA A 256 -0.40 -5.05 9.85
N GLY A 257 0.64 -5.10 10.67
CA GLY A 257 0.54 -5.20 12.14
C GLY A 257 0.42 -3.84 12.82
N LEU A 258 0.44 -3.87 14.17
CA LEU A 258 0.49 -2.66 15.00
C LEU A 258 1.66 -1.75 14.59
N GLY A 259 1.46 -0.45 14.63
CA GLY A 259 2.44 0.56 14.22
C GLY A 259 2.60 0.70 12.69
N THR A 260 1.87 -0.09 11.87
CA THR A 260 1.85 0.13 10.43
C THR A 260 1.17 1.47 10.13
N PRO A 261 1.83 2.38 9.40
CA PRO A 261 1.23 3.65 9.02
C PRO A 261 0.00 3.49 8.13
N VAL A 262 -1.00 4.33 8.38
CA VAL A 262 -2.18 4.53 7.54
C VAL A 262 -2.22 6.00 7.16
N TYR A 263 -2.05 6.31 5.90
CA TYR A 263 -2.13 7.68 5.39
C TYR A 263 -3.44 7.87 4.61
N VAL A 264 -4.27 8.75 5.12
CA VAL A 264 -5.59 9.08 4.55
C VAL A 264 -5.54 10.46 3.91
N HIS A 265 -5.90 10.58 2.62
CA HIS A 265 -5.83 11.85 1.89
C HIS A 265 -6.96 12.07 0.88
#